data_8e71b5497ae77900d76ba4da7d3ef658
#
_entry.id   8e71b5497ae77900d76ba4da7d3ef658
#
_cell.length_a   1.000
_cell.length_b   1.000
_cell.length_c   1.000
_cell.angle_alpha   90.00
_cell.angle_beta   90.00
_cell.angle_gamma   90.00
#
_symmetry.space_group_name_H-M   'P 1'
#
loop_
_entity.id
_entity.type
_entity.pdbx_description
1 polymer ?
#
loop_
_entity_poly.entity_id
_entity_poly.type
_entity_poly.pdbx_seq_one_letter_code
_entity_poly.pdbx_strand_id
1 'polypeptide(L)'
;MNLYKKILYILLLLYIIIYPILPTYGMLNADIILYILALVYLTGLITYKKERQELFYVIKNIFNNTILLSISCLNLLMYLSVFIANDKRVSLTNSIRFSMYIFIFYLISYKIKSSKQISIILKCFVFTSFLSGIYSLLQIGYTLYLGYSIDPSIRIPSFLENSNNLSAYSILSIFIVLSLLINSKTKKSKILYLLLIGLLTINIVFSQSRSALLAIILGFLLFAVLWNKKFLIISFLIPLILFIIPQSRVRFMQIFDATQNSSRFNIWEITKLMIKDNPIFGVGYENFSINYPNYVANNPSYAIRDGYIALHPHNIFLKIQVELGILGSIIFIVFLISIIYTLYKLIKLKSNSNFKVLIIGFSTSFATFMLMNLIDCYLGAPKVMITFILLLGILTYFKNHPNIKLN
;
A
#
# COMPACT_ATOMS: atom_id res chain seq x y z
N MET A 1 22.12 14.19 -19.35
CA MET A 1 21.47 12.89 -19.17
C MET A 1 21.10 12.39 -20.54
N ASN A 2 21.43 11.13 -20.94
CA ASN A 2 21.09 10.57 -22.25
C ASN A 2 19.54 10.67 -22.42
N LEU A 3 19.07 10.96 -23.63
CA LEU A 3 17.64 11.08 -23.97
C LEU A 3 16.82 9.90 -23.44
N TYR A 4 17.32 8.68 -23.60
CA TYR A 4 16.73 7.45 -23.05
C TYR A 4 16.43 7.57 -21.53
N LYS A 5 17.42 7.98 -20.72
CA LYS A 5 17.22 8.09 -19.24
C LYS A 5 16.20 9.20 -18.90
N LYS A 6 16.13 10.26 -19.70
CA LYS A 6 15.15 11.32 -19.54
C LYS A 6 13.73 10.80 -19.85
N ILE A 7 13.56 10.04 -20.93
CA ILE A 7 12.27 9.43 -21.31
C ILE A 7 11.83 8.46 -20.21
N LEU A 8 12.70 7.54 -19.80
CA LEU A 8 12.39 6.56 -18.74
C LEU A 8 11.93 7.25 -17.44
N TYR A 9 12.61 8.32 -17.04
CA TYR A 9 12.26 9.08 -15.86
C TYR A 9 10.91 9.83 -16.00
N ILE A 10 10.64 10.44 -17.15
CA ILE A 10 9.35 11.12 -17.41
C ILE A 10 8.20 10.10 -17.40
N LEU A 11 8.36 8.95 -18.03
CA LEU A 11 7.36 7.88 -18.02
C LEU A 11 7.10 7.36 -16.61
N LEU A 12 8.15 7.23 -15.78
CA LEU A 12 7.99 6.85 -14.37
C LEU A 12 7.17 7.91 -13.60
N LEU A 13 7.42 9.21 -13.80
CA LEU A 13 6.64 10.27 -13.16
C LEU A 13 5.19 10.27 -13.61
N LEU A 14 4.94 10.11 -14.92
CA LEU A 14 3.60 9.98 -15.48
C LEU A 14 2.87 8.78 -14.88
N TYR A 15 3.54 7.64 -14.79
CA TYR A 15 2.98 6.43 -14.17
C TYR A 15 2.56 6.70 -12.72
N ILE A 16 3.42 7.33 -11.90
CA ILE A 16 3.12 7.63 -10.49
C ILE A 16 1.88 8.52 -10.34
N ILE A 17 1.68 9.48 -11.25
CA ILE A 17 0.54 10.39 -11.19
C ILE A 17 -0.74 9.72 -11.71
N ILE A 18 -0.64 9.00 -12.82
CA ILE A 18 -1.81 8.51 -13.56
C ILE A 18 -2.33 7.18 -12.98
N TYR A 19 -1.44 6.32 -12.48
CA TYR A 19 -1.81 4.99 -12.00
C TYR A 19 -2.96 4.98 -10.97
N PRO A 20 -2.96 5.80 -9.90
CA PRO A 20 -4.07 5.78 -8.97
C PRO A 20 -5.40 6.28 -9.56
N ILE A 21 -5.34 7.14 -10.59
CA ILE A 21 -6.50 7.79 -11.19
C ILE A 21 -7.23 6.85 -12.16
N LEU A 22 -6.48 6.14 -13.02
CA LEU A 22 -7.06 5.25 -14.01
C LEU A 22 -7.65 3.98 -13.36
N PRO A 23 -8.67 3.35 -13.97
CA PRO A 23 -9.20 2.07 -13.51
C PRO A 23 -8.13 0.97 -13.56
N THR A 24 -8.23 0.01 -12.65
CA THR A 24 -7.32 -1.15 -12.61
C THR A 24 -7.63 -2.17 -13.71
N TYR A 25 -8.90 -2.21 -14.15
CA TYR A 25 -9.40 -3.15 -15.16
C TYR A 25 -10.07 -2.39 -16.30
N GLY A 26 -10.08 -2.99 -17.49
CA GLY A 26 -10.67 -2.40 -18.69
C GLY A 26 -9.64 -2.07 -19.77
N MET A 27 -10.12 -1.58 -20.92
CA MET A 27 -9.25 -1.30 -22.09
C MET A 27 -8.24 -0.17 -21.83
N LEU A 28 -8.63 0.87 -21.07
CA LEU A 28 -7.76 1.99 -20.69
C LEU A 28 -7.39 1.86 -19.21
N ASN A 29 -6.59 0.87 -18.89
CA ASN A 29 -6.10 0.67 -17.54
C ASN A 29 -4.70 1.28 -17.35
N ALA A 30 -4.32 1.46 -16.09
CA ALA A 30 -3.04 2.03 -15.71
C ALA A 30 -1.83 1.15 -16.10
N ASP A 31 -2.03 -0.14 -16.30
CA ASP A 31 -0.98 -1.10 -16.64
C ASP A 31 -0.40 -0.83 -18.04
N ILE A 32 -1.13 -0.15 -18.94
CA ILE A 32 -0.63 0.23 -20.27
C ILE A 32 0.65 1.08 -20.16
N ILE A 33 0.63 2.09 -19.26
CA ILE A 33 1.81 2.95 -19.05
C ILE A 33 2.96 2.14 -18.48
N LEU A 34 2.66 1.17 -17.60
CA LEU A 34 3.65 0.28 -17.01
C LEU A 34 4.31 -0.62 -18.06
N TYR A 35 3.54 -1.17 -19.00
CA TYR A 35 4.08 -1.95 -20.10
C TYR A 35 4.92 -1.09 -21.06
N ILE A 36 4.49 0.14 -21.37
CA ILE A 36 5.30 1.08 -22.18
C ILE A 36 6.62 1.37 -21.46
N LEU A 37 6.58 1.63 -20.16
CA LEU A 37 7.77 1.87 -19.34
C LEU A 37 8.73 0.68 -19.37
N ALA A 38 8.20 -0.55 -19.26
CA ALA A 38 8.98 -1.79 -19.35
C ALA A 38 9.58 -1.98 -20.74
N LEU A 39 8.84 -1.72 -21.81
CA LEU A 39 9.34 -1.77 -23.20
C LEU A 39 10.48 -0.78 -23.41
N VAL A 40 10.34 0.47 -22.97
CA VAL A 40 11.41 1.48 -23.04
C VAL A 40 12.63 1.02 -22.25
N TYR A 41 12.45 0.41 -21.08
CA TYR A 41 13.58 -0.13 -20.32
C TYR A 41 14.27 -1.28 -21.05
N LEU A 42 13.51 -2.20 -21.65
CA LEU A 42 14.04 -3.32 -22.43
C LEU A 42 14.84 -2.83 -23.66
N THR A 43 14.35 -1.83 -24.40
CA THR A 43 15.14 -1.22 -25.49
C THR A 43 16.47 -0.65 -24.98
N GLY A 44 16.47 -0.06 -23.77
CA GLY A 44 17.68 0.40 -23.14
C GLY A 44 18.67 -0.72 -22.77
N LEU A 45 18.16 -1.88 -22.33
CA LEU A 45 18.98 -3.06 -22.06
C LEU A 45 19.62 -3.63 -23.35
N ILE A 46 18.89 -3.59 -24.46
CA ILE A 46 19.39 -4.07 -25.77
C ILE A 46 20.48 -3.11 -26.28
N THR A 47 20.24 -1.80 -26.25
CA THR A 47 21.09 -0.80 -26.89
C THR A 47 22.31 -0.39 -26.06
N TYR A 48 22.19 -0.35 -24.72
CA TYR A 48 23.22 0.23 -23.86
C TYR A 48 23.88 -0.81 -22.94
N LYS A 49 25.18 -1.12 -23.20
CA LYS A 49 26.00 -2.02 -22.35
C LYS A 49 25.96 -1.62 -20.86
N LYS A 50 25.97 -0.31 -20.57
CA LYS A 50 25.94 0.22 -19.20
C LYS A 50 24.66 -0.18 -18.45
N GLU A 51 23.50 -0.17 -19.11
CA GLU A 51 22.22 -0.57 -18.49
C GLU A 51 22.24 -2.06 -18.12
N ARG A 52 22.79 -2.92 -18.97
CA ARG A 52 22.99 -4.36 -18.68
C ARG A 52 23.93 -4.57 -17.49
N GLN A 53 25.03 -3.84 -17.45
CA GLN A 53 26.00 -3.94 -16.35
C GLN A 53 25.40 -3.48 -15.02
N GLU A 54 24.60 -2.40 -15.02
CA GLU A 54 23.91 -1.93 -13.81
C GLU A 54 22.88 -2.96 -13.34
N LEU A 55 22.09 -3.55 -14.23
CA LEU A 55 21.13 -4.60 -13.88
C LEU A 55 21.84 -5.83 -13.31
N PHE A 56 22.89 -6.32 -14.03
CA PHE A 56 23.68 -7.47 -13.58
C PHE A 56 24.32 -7.23 -12.20
N TYR A 57 24.81 -6.02 -11.95
CA TYR A 57 25.35 -5.64 -10.64
C TYR A 57 24.28 -5.75 -9.54
N VAL A 58 23.06 -5.29 -9.78
CA VAL A 58 21.97 -5.39 -8.79
C VAL A 58 21.60 -6.85 -8.54
N ILE A 59 21.48 -7.67 -9.60
CA ILE A 59 21.19 -9.10 -9.47
C ILE A 59 22.30 -9.83 -8.71
N LYS A 60 23.57 -9.59 -9.05
CA LYS A 60 24.73 -10.19 -8.35
C LYS A 60 24.78 -9.84 -6.87
N ASN A 61 24.32 -8.63 -6.52
CA ASN A 61 24.32 -8.13 -5.15
C ASN A 61 22.95 -8.18 -4.48
N ILE A 62 22.00 -9.00 -4.97
CA ILE A 62 20.64 -9.06 -4.47
C ILE A 62 20.57 -9.44 -2.98
N PHE A 63 21.48 -10.28 -2.50
CA PHE A 63 21.60 -10.68 -1.10
C PHE A 63 21.94 -9.53 -0.16
N ASN A 64 22.52 -8.43 -0.67
CA ASN A 64 22.80 -7.23 0.11
C ASN A 64 21.54 -6.35 0.33
N ASN A 65 20.47 -6.63 -0.40
CA ASN A 65 19.19 -5.95 -0.25
C ASN A 65 18.08 -6.95 0.07
N THR A 66 17.90 -7.21 1.37
CA THR A 66 16.93 -8.18 1.87
C THR A 66 15.48 -7.85 1.50
N ILE A 67 15.13 -6.57 1.29
CA ILE A 67 13.81 -6.17 0.78
C ILE A 67 13.63 -6.66 -0.66
N LEU A 68 14.58 -6.36 -1.56
CA LEU A 68 14.51 -6.81 -2.96
C LEU A 68 14.54 -8.33 -3.04
N LEU A 69 15.40 -8.99 -2.26
CA LEU A 69 15.51 -10.44 -2.22
C LEU A 69 14.16 -11.06 -1.82
N SER A 70 13.57 -10.62 -0.70
CA SER A 70 12.34 -11.23 -0.19
C SER A 70 11.14 -11.01 -1.11
N ILE A 71 10.96 -9.81 -1.71
CA ILE A 71 9.87 -9.62 -2.69
C ILE A 71 10.10 -10.42 -3.98
N SER A 72 11.36 -10.62 -4.39
CA SER A 72 11.69 -11.47 -5.55
C SER A 72 11.43 -12.95 -5.26
N CYS A 73 11.75 -13.42 -4.05
CA CYS A 73 11.44 -14.78 -3.61
C CYS A 73 9.93 -15.01 -3.50
N LEU A 74 9.17 -14.05 -2.98
CA LEU A 74 7.69 -14.12 -2.98
C LEU A 74 7.16 -14.23 -4.41
N ASN A 75 7.66 -13.42 -5.32
CA ASN A 75 7.23 -13.48 -6.72
C ASN A 75 7.59 -14.81 -7.39
N LEU A 76 8.75 -15.37 -7.09
CA LEU A 76 9.12 -16.71 -7.55
C LEU A 76 8.12 -17.76 -7.06
N LEU A 77 7.74 -17.72 -5.76
CA LEU A 77 6.73 -18.62 -5.22
C LEU A 77 5.36 -18.41 -5.88
N MET A 78 4.97 -17.15 -6.21
CA MET A 78 3.75 -16.87 -6.96
C MET A 78 3.77 -17.56 -8.34
N TYR A 79 4.90 -17.52 -9.07
CA TYR A 79 5.03 -18.26 -10.33
C TYR A 79 5.01 -19.78 -10.15
N LEU A 80 5.67 -20.29 -9.12
CA LEU A 80 5.63 -21.73 -8.81
C LEU A 80 4.22 -22.18 -8.42
N SER A 81 3.45 -21.35 -7.76
CA SER A 81 2.08 -21.66 -7.36
C SER A 81 1.11 -21.79 -8.54
N VAL A 82 1.47 -21.31 -9.74
CA VAL A 82 0.68 -21.50 -10.98
C VAL A 82 0.48 -22.99 -11.30
N PHE A 83 1.46 -23.84 -10.97
CA PHE A 83 1.37 -25.27 -11.28
C PHE A 83 0.31 -25.99 -10.45
N ILE A 84 0.00 -25.50 -9.24
CA ILE A 84 -0.99 -26.09 -8.33
C ILE A 84 -2.33 -25.35 -8.34
N ALA A 85 -2.37 -24.14 -8.91
CA ALA A 85 -3.55 -23.30 -8.95
C ALA A 85 -4.68 -23.93 -9.78
N ASN A 86 -5.91 -23.85 -9.29
CA ASN A 86 -7.11 -24.27 -10.03
C ASN A 86 -7.35 -23.39 -11.25
N ASP A 87 -7.22 -22.06 -11.11
CA ASP A 87 -7.17 -21.13 -12.22
C ASP A 87 -5.73 -20.64 -12.44
N LYS A 88 -5.03 -21.32 -13.31
CA LYS A 88 -3.64 -21.02 -13.69
C LYS A 88 -3.49 -19.64 -14.35
N ARG A 89 -4.50 -19.21 -15.11
CA ARG A 89 -4.49 -17.92 -15.81
C ARG A 89 -4.52 -16.76 -14.83
N VAL A 90 -5.40 -16.82 -13.83
CA VAL A 90 -5.49 -15.82 -12.78
C VAL A 90 -4.18 -15.73 -12.01
N SER A 91 -3.64 -16.88 -11.60
CA SER A 91 -2.37 -16.94 -10.86
C SER A 91 -1.20 -16.39 -11.66
N LEU A 92 -1.06 -16.77 -12.94
CA LEU A 92 0.01 -16.30 -13.82
C LEU A 92 -0.09 -14.78 -14.08
N THR A 93 -1.28 -14.29 -14.41
CA THR A 93 -1.49 -12.85 -14.69
C THR A 93 -1.13 -11.98 -13.50
N ASN A 94 -1.54 -12.38 -12.28
CA ASN A 94 -1.22 -11.63 -11.08
C ASN A 94 0.26 -11.77 -10.66
N SER A 95 0.90 -12.91 -10.95
CA SER A 95 2.36 -13.08 -10.75
C SER A 95 3.16 -12.16 -11.67
N ILE A 96 2.75 -12.01 -12.94
CA ILE A 96 3.35 -11.05 -13.90
C ILE A 96 3.14 -9.61 -13.40
N ARG A 97 1.93 -9.25 -12.96
CA ARG A 97 1.64 -7.93 -12.40
C ARG A 97 2.53 -7.63 -11.20
N PHE A 98 2.75 -8.59 -10.32
CA PHE A 98 3.66 -8.43 -9.18
C PHE A 98 5.12 -8.22 -9.61
N SER A 99 5.58 -8.90 -10.67
CA SER A 99 6.91 -8.63 -11.28
C SER A 99 7.04 -7.18 -11.75
N MET A 100 5.95 -6.60 -12.31
CA MET A 100 5.96 -5.20 -12.72
C MET A 100 6.03 -4.24 -11.52
N TYR A 101 5.48 -4.61 -10.37
CA TYR A 101 5.66 -3.83 -9.14
C TYR A 101 7.11 -3.87 -8.65
N ILE A 102 7.78 -5.04 -8.72
CA ILE A 102 9.21 -5.15 -8.42
C ILE A 102 10.04 -4.31 -9.40
N PHE A 103 9.64 -4.25 -10.66
CA PHE A 103 10.29 -3.40 -11.66
C PHE A 103 10.20 -1.89 -11.29
N ILE A 104 9.04 -1.39 -10.83
CA ILE A 104 8.91 -0.02 -10.31
C ILE A 104 9.81 0.21 -9.09
N PHE A 105 9.81 -0.74 -8.15
CA PHE A 105 10.72 -0.70 -7.00
C PHE A 105 12.17 -0.59 -7.46
N TYR A 106 12.60 -1.40 -8.41
CA TYR A 106 13.95 -1.38 -8.98
C TYR A 106 14.28 -0.02 -9.61
N LEU A 107 13.39 0.53 -10.44
CA LEU A 107 13.61 1.83 -11.07
C LEU A 107 13.84 2.93 -10.04
N ILE A 108 13.01 3.00 -9.01
CA ILE A 108 13.12 4.05 -7.98
C ILE A 108 14.38 3.84 -7.13
N SER A 109 14.66 2.59 -6.73
CA SER A 109 15.75 2.29 -5.79
C SER A 109 17.15 2.37 -6.41
N TYR A 110 17.28 2.09 -7.72
CA TYR A 110 18.60 1.91 -8.36
C TYR A 110 18.82 2.80 -9.59
N LYS A 111 17.77 3.21 -10.32
CA LYS A 111 17.94 4.07 -11.50
C LYS A 111 17.90 5.55 -11.18
N ILE A 112 17.27 5.96 -10.08
CA ILE A 112 17.31 7.33 -9.59
C ILE A 112 18.68 7.59 -8.98
N LYS A 113 19.34 8.68 -9.42
CA LYS A 113 20.74 8.99 -9.02
C LYS A 113 20.85 10.30 -8.22
N SER A 114 19.85 11.19 -8.27
CA SER A 114 19.95 12.51 -7.64
C SER A 114 18.86 12.78 -6.61
N SER A 115 19.21 13.57 -5.59
CA SER A 115 18.24 14.07 -4.58
C SER A 115 17.10 14.85 -5.21
N LYS A 116 17.35 15.58 -6.27
CA LYS A 116 16.33 16.33 -7.01
C LYS A 116 15.30 15.40 -7.64
N GLN A 117 15.74 14.28 -8.25
CA GLN A 117 14.83 13.31 -8.87
C GLN A 117 13.93 12.64 -7.83
N ILE A 118 14.49 12.17 -6.72
CA ILE A 118 13.68 11.52 -5.67
C ILE A 118 12.72 12.51 -5.00
N SER A 119 13.14 13.77 -4.83
CA SER A 119 12.27 14.84 -4.33
C SER A 119 11.09 15.10 -5.27
N ILE A 120 11.28 15.06 -6.60
CA ILE A 120 10.20 15.18 -7.58
C ILE A 120 9.25 13.98 -7.50
N ILE A 121 9.76 12.75 -7.38
CA ILE A 121 8.93 11.54 -7.18
C ILE A 121 8.05 11.69 -5.94
N LEU A 122 8.62 12.16 -4.82
CA LEU A 122 7.86 12.41 -3.60
C LEU A 122 6.81 13.52 -3.79
N LYS A 123 7.12 14.57 -4.56
CA LYS A 123 6.15 15.62 -4.92
C LYS A 123 5.02 15.09 -5.80
N CYS A 124 5.31 14.19 -6.75
CA CYS A 124 4.27 13.54 -7.56
C CYS A 124 3.33 12.70 -6.69
N PHE A 125 3.86 11.94 -5.73
CA PHE A 125 3.06 11.21 -4.76
C PHE A 125 2.17 12.14 -3.90
N VAL A 126 2.73 13.24 -3.39
CA VAL A 126 1.99 14.27 -2.64
C VAL A 126 0.89 14.90 -3.50
N PHE A 127 1.18 15.20 -4.77
CA PHE A 127 0.22 15.75 -5.73
C PHE A 127 -0.93 14.77 -5.99
N THR A 128 -0.64 13.49 -6.20
CA THR A 128 -1.68 12.46 -6.38
C THR A 128 -2.56 12.33 -5.13
N SER A 129 -1.95 12.41 -3.94
CA SER A 129 -2.69 12.41 -2.67
C SER A 129 -3.61 13.63 -2.55
N PHE A 130 -3.18 14.80 -3.04
CA PHE A 130 -4.01 16.00 -3.10
C PHE A 130 -5.20 15.81 -4.06
N LEU A 131 -4.96 15.27 -5.25
CA LEU A 131 -6.02 14.96 -6.22
C LEU A 131 -7.06 13.98 -5.64
N SER A 132 -6.62 12.98 -4.87
CA SER A 132 -7.55 12.03 -4.24
C SER A 132 -8.50 12.71 -3.27
N GLY A 133 -8.01 13.67 -2.50
CA GLY A 133 -8.82 14.45 -1.57
C GLY A 133 -9.80 15.39 -2.28
N ILE A 134 -9.36 16.08 -3.33
CA ILE A 134 -10.25 16.94 -4.15
C ILE A 134 -11.37 16.10 -4.78
N TYR A 135 -11.02 14.94 -5.36
CA TYR A 135 -12.03 14.08 -5.98
C TYR A 135 -13.04 13.55 -4.95
N SER A 136 -12.58 13.24 -3.73
CA SER A 136 -13.50 12.89 -2.63
C SER A 136 -14.45 14.03 -2.27
N LEU A 137 -13.97 15.28 -2.22
CA LEU A 137 -14.83 16.45 -1.98
C LEU A 137 -15.88 16.61 -3.10
N LEU A 138 -15.51 16.39 -4.35
CA LEU A 138 -16.44 16.42 -5.48
C LEU A 138 -17.51 15.31 -5.35
N GLN A 139 -17.12 14.10 -4.95
CA GLN A 139 -18.06 13.00 -4.71
C GLN A 139 -19.02 13.32 -3.54
N ILE A 140 -18.53 13.88 -2.45
CA ILE A 140 -19.34 14.32 -1.31
C ILE A 140 -20.33 15.40 -1.76
N GLY A 141 -19.84 16.44 -2.45
CA GLY A 141 -20.70 17.52 -2.97
C GLY A 141 -21.76 17.02 -3.92
N TYR A 142 -21.43 16.08 -4.81
CA TYR A 142 -22.38 15.46 -5.73
C TYR A 142 -23.45 14.64 -5.00
N THR A 143 -23.05 13.87 -3.98
CA THR A 143 -23.97 13.09 -3.14
C THR A 143 -25.00 14.00 -2.45
N LEU A 144 -24.54 15.11 -1.87
CA LEU A 144 -25.40 16.11 -1.24
C LEU A 144 -26.32 16.82 -2.25
N TYR A 145 -25.80 17.14 -3.43
CA TYR A 145 -26.59 17.74 -4.52
C TYR A 145 -27.74 16.83 -4.97
N LEU A 146 -27.55 15.52 -4.97
CA LEU A 146 -28.60 14.54 -5.27
C LEU A 146 -29.62 14.38 -4.13
N GLY A 147 -29.49 15.12 -3.03
CA GLY A 147 -30.39 15.06 -1.88
C GLY A 147 -30.15 13.89 -0.94
N TYR A 148 -29.05 13.13 -1.11
CA TYR A 148 -28.70 12.07 -0.18
C TYR A 148 -28.06 12.65 1.08
N SER A 149 -28.48 12.18 2.24
CA SER A 149 -27.77 12.44 3.49
C SER A 149 -26.49 11.61 3.54
N ILE A 150 -25.39 12.19 4.02
CA ILE A 150 -24.17 11.44 4.27
C ILE A 150 -24.34 10.65 5.57
N ASP A 151 -24.79 9.42 5.43
CA ASP A 151 -24.94 8.47 6.53
C ASP A 151 -23.86 7.38 6.49
N PRO A 152 -23.77 6.48 7.49
CA PRO A 152 -22.78 5.39 7.51
C PRO A 152 -22.84 4.40 6.35
N SER A 153 -23.94 4.38 5.54
CA SER A 153 -24.06 3.52 4.36
C SER A 153 -23.37 4.13 3.14
N ILE A 154 -23.28 5.45 3.06
CA ILE A 154 -22.64 6.15 1.94
C ILE A 154 -21.15 6.30 2.21
N ARG A 155 -20.36 5.52 1.48
CA ARG A 155 -18.92 5.45 1.60
C ARG A 155 -18.25 5.97 0.34
N ILE A 156 -17.31 6.90 0.52
CA ILE A 156 -16.62 7.55 -0.60
C ILE A 156 -15.35 6.73 -0.99
N PRO A 157 -15.23 6.27 -2.26
CA PRO A 157 -14.07 5.54 -2.72
C PRO A 157 -12.98 6.44 -3.33
N SER A 158 -13.27 7.70 -3.64
CA SER A 158 -12.45 8.53 -4.54
C SER A 158 -12.19 7.79 -5.85
N PHE A 159 -11.00 7.91 -6.42
CA PHE A 159 -10.56 7.11 -7.57
C PHE A 159 -9.87 5.79 -7.18
N LEU A 160 -9.92 5.38 -5.90
CA LEU A 160 -9.31 4.13 -5.41
C LEU A 160 -10.24 2.90 -5.56
N GLU A 161 -11.36 3.02 -6.30
CA GLU A 161 -12.33 1.96 -6.62
C GLU A 161 -13.11 1.40 -5.42
N ASN A 162 -12.53 1.45 -4.24
CA ASN A 162 -13.13 0.98 -2.99
C ASN A 162 -12.80 1.94 -1.85
N SER A 163 -13.78 2.21 -1.00
CA SER A 163 -13.61 3.12 0.15
C SER A 163 -12.58 2.61 1.18
N ASN A 164 -12.42 1.29 1.35
CA ASN A 164 -11.36 0.73 2.19
C ASN A 164 -9.98 1.00 1.58
N ASN A 165 -9.84 0.89 0.24
CA ASN A 165 -8.60 1.22 -0.46
C ASN A 165 -8.24 2.70 -0.32
N LEU A 166 -9.25 3.61 -0.40
CA LEU A 166 -9.05 5.04 -0.15
C LEU A 166 -8.48 5.29 1.23
N SER A 167 -9.03 4.63 2.24
CA SER A 167 -8.56 4.78 3.62
C SER A 167 -7.13 4.27 3.81
N ALA A 168 -6.80 3.12 3.23
CA ALA A 168 -5.47 2.53 3.29
C ALA A 168 -4.41 3.41 2.57
N TYR A 169 -4.77 3.94 1.39
CA TYR A 169 -3.96 4.93 0.67
C TYR A 169 -3.72 6.19 1.51
N SER A 170 -4.77 6.70 2.16
CA SER A 170 -4.69 7.91 3.00
C SER A 170 -3.85 7.69 4.26
N ILE A 171 -3.91 6.51 4.88
CA ILE A 171 -3.06 6.14 6.02
C ILE A 171 -1.58 6.02 5.58
N LEU A 172 -1.30 5.45 4.41
CA LEU A 172 0.06 5.43 3.85
C LEU A 172 0.62 6.84 3.60
N SER A 173 -0.26 7.81 3.30
CA SER A 173 0.13 9.16 2.91
C SER A 173 0.28 10.12 4.10
N ILE A 174 -0.63 10.08 5.07
CA ILE A 174 -0.83 11.16 6.04
C ILE A 174 0.39 11.42 6.95
N PHE A 175 1.08 10.38 7.44
CA PHE A 175 2.24 10.55 8.32
C PHE A 175 3.50 10.99 7.56
N ILE A 176 3.61 10.63 6.27
CA ILE A 176 4.65 11.15 5.39
C ILE A 176 4.40 12.65 5.15
N VAL A 177 3.17 13.06 4.84
CA VAL A 177 2.80 14.47 4.66
C VAL A 177 2.99 15.27 5.95
N LEU A 178 2.64 14.70 7.12
CA LEU A 178 2.89 15.29 8.42
C LEU A 178 4.39 15.55 8.65
N SER A 179 5.24 14.61 8.29
CA SER A 179 6.69 14.78 8.38
C SER A 179 7.23 15.87 7.42
N LEU A 180 6.63 16.01 6.23
CA LEU A 180 6.94 17.09 5.30
C LEU A 180 6.45 18.46 5.82
N LEU A 181 5.30 18.50 6.49
CA LEU A 181 4.81 19.70 7.16
C LEU A 181 5.79 20.18 8.24
N ILE A 182 6.24 19.28 9.11
CA ILE A 182 7.19 19.59 10.18
C ILE A 182 8.50 20.13 9.60
N ASN A 183 8.95 19.56 8.47
CA ASN A 183 10.18 19.97 7.79
C ASN A 183 10.04 21.22 6.92
N SER A 184 8.82 21.73 6.72
CA SER A 184 8.59 22.86 5.80
C SER A 184 9.08 24.18 6.36
N LYS A 185 9.84 24.93 5.54
CA LYS A 185 10.44 26.22 5.94
C LYS A 185 9.57 27.41 5.55
N THR A 186 8.79 27.32 4.47
CA THR A 186 8.01 28.44 3.95
C THR A 186 6.55 28.37 4.42
N LYS A 187 5.93 29.55 4.65
CA LYS A 187 4.51 29.64 5.01
C LYS A 187 3.62 28.99 3.95
N LYS A 188 3.94 29.16 2.66
CA LYS A 188 3.21 28.55 1.54
C LYS A 188 3.22 27.02 1.61
N SER A 189 4.39 26.41 1.84
CA SER A 189 4.49 24.94 1.97
C SER A 189 3.75 24.41 3.20
N LYS A 190 3.79 25.16 4.32
CA LYS A 190 3.05 24.77 5.55
C LYS A 190 1.55 24.74 5.28
N ILE A 191 1.01 25.79 4.66
CA ILE A 191 -0.42 25.86 4.31
C ILE A 191 -0.80 24.71 3.38
N LEU A 192 0.00 24.43 2.34
CA LEU A 192 -0.28 23.35 1.39
C LEU A 192 -0.33 21.97 2.09
N TYR A 193 0.64 21.67 2.95
CA TYR A 193 0.64 20.39 3.67
C TYR A 193 -0.46 20.29 4.73
N LEU A 194 -0.84 21.39 5.38
CA LEU A 194 -1.99 21.43 6.29
C LEU A 194 -3.29 21.15 5.55
N LEU A 195 -3.52 21.79 4.40
CA LEU A 195 -4.67 21.52 3.54
C LEU A 195 -4.70 20.05 3.10
N LEU A 196 -3.56 19.49 2.72
CA LEU A 196 -3.49 18.10 2.31
C LEU A 196 -3.77 17.14 3.48
N ILE A 197 -3.29 17.41 4.69
CA ILE A 197 -3.64 16.63 5.89
C ILE A 197 -5.15 16.68 6.12
N GLY A 198 -5.77 17.85 5.98
CA GLY A 198 -7.22 18.01 6.07
C GLY A 198 -7.97 17.14 5.04
N LEU A 199 -7.54 17.16 3.78
CA LEU A 199 -8.11 16.34 2.70
C LEU A 199 -7.95 14.83 2.98
N LEU A 200 -6.77 14.39 3.43
CA LEU A 200 -6.53 13.00 3.78
C LEU A 200 -7.36 12.56 4.99
N THR A 201 -7.59 13.46 5.95
CA THR A 201 -8.49 13.22 7.09
C THR A 201 -9.94 13.06 6.61
N ILE A 202 -10.40 13.91 5.67
CA ILE A 202 -11.70 13.77 5.02
C ILE A 202 -11.81 12.40 4.33
N ASN A 203 -10.80 11.98 3.57
CA ASN A 203 -10.76 10.66 2.95
C ASN A 203 -10.93 9.53 3.99
N ILE A 204 -10.23 9.60 5.12
CA ILE A 204 -10.31 8.58 6.19
C ILE A 204 -11.71 8.56 6.81
N VAL A 205 -12.26 9.72 7.15
CA VAL A 205 -13.59 9.85 7.79
C VAL A 205 -14.69 9.36 6.84
N PHE A 206 -14.73 9.86 5.60
CA PHE A 206 -15.80 9.55 4.64
C PHE A 206 -15.61 8.20 3.92
N SER A 207 -14.46 7.57 4.04
CA SER A 207 -14.31 6.15 3.67
C SER A 207 -15.11 5.22 4.59
N GLN A 208 -15.47 5.68 5.80
CA GLN A 208 -16.19 4.91 6.82
C GLN A 208 -15.49 3.57 7.16
N SER A 209 -14.15 3.52 7.04
CA SER A 209 -13.35 2.33 7.29
C SER A 209 -12.99 2.23 8.78
N ARG A 210 -13.55 1.24 9.48
CA ARG A 210 -13.28 0.99 10.91
C ARG A 210 -11.77 0.77 11.19
N SER A 211 -11.10 0.04 10.31
CA SER A 211 -9.65 -0.20 10.43
C SER A 211 -8.83 1.07 10.31
N ALA A 212 -9.23 2.01 9.44
CA ALA A 212 -8.52 3.26 9.27
C ALA A 212 -8.76 4.24 10.42
N LEU A 213 -9.97 4.26 10.99
CA LEU A 213 -10.25 5.06 12.19
C LEU A 213 -9.39 4.61 13.38
N LEU A 214 -9.19 3.31 13.56
CA LEU A 214 -8.27 2.79 14.56
C LEU A 214 -6.82 3.08 14.20
N ALA A 215 -6.43 2.88 12.94
CA ALA A 215 -5.07 3.07 12.46
C ALA A 215 -4.58 4.52 12.62
N ILE A 216 -5.44 5.53 12.40
CA ILE A 216 -5.04 6.94 12.56
C ILE A 216 -4.73 7.28 14.02
N ILE A 217 -5.52 6.75 14.98
CA ILE A 217 -5.30 6.93 16.42
C ILE A 217 -3.98 6.30 16.83
N LEU A 218 -3.77 5.02 16.48
CA LEU A 218 -2.54 4.29 16.78
C LEU A 218 -1.32 4.91 16.07
N GLY A 219 -1.53 5.47 14.88
CA GLY A 219 -0.48 6.18 14.15
C GLY A 219 -0.01 7.44 14.85
N PHE A 220 -0.90 8.27 15.36
CA PHE A 220 -0.50 9.44 16.15
C PHE A 220 0.14 9.05 17.47
N LEU A 221 -0.30 7.97 18.11
CA LEU A 221 0.35 7.40 19.29
C LEU A 221 1.80 6.97 18.96
N LEU A 222 1.99 6.22 17.87
CA LEU A 222 3.31 5.76 17.44
C LEU A 222 4.21 6.95 17.03
N PHE A 223 3.67 7.92 16.31
CA PHE A 223 4.40 9.13 15.91
C PHE A 223 4.82 9.96 17.14
N ALA A 224 3.97 10.01 18.17
CA ALA A 224 4.28 10.66 19.43
C ALA A 224 5.46 9.97 20.17
N VAL A 225 5.46 8.65 20.21
CA VAL A 225 6.53 7.86 20.82
C VAL A 225 7.85 8.01 20.05
N LEU A 226 7.80 7.99 18.72
CA LEU A 226 9.01 8.02 17.88
C LEU A 226 9.59 9.42 17.70
N TRP A 227 8.75 10.46 17.77
CA TRP A 227 9.19 11.84 17.50
C TRP A 227 8.99 12.81 18.66
N ASN A 228 7.74 13.09 19.04
CA ASN A 228 7.44 14.12 20.04
C ASN A 228 6.13 13.83 20.76
N LYS A 229 6.21 13.71 22.09
CA LYS A 229 5.07 13.40 22.98
C LYS A 229 3.87 14.35 22.84
N LYS A 230 4.05 15.58 22.31
CA LYS A 230 2.95 16.52 22.05
C LYS A 230 1.88 15.94 21.11
N PHE A 231 2.25 15.02 20.21
CA PHE A 231 1.31 14.34 19.33
C PHE A 231 0.38 13.35 20.05
N LEU A 232 0.64 12.99 21.32
CA LEU A 232 -0.30 12.25 22.17
C LEU A 232 -1.65 12.98 22.29
N ILE A 233 -1.62 14.32 22.38
CA ILE A 233 -2.85 15.13 22.46
C ILE A 233 -3.75 14.83 21.25
N ILE A 234 -3.18 14.76 20.04
CA ILE A 234 -3.94 14.45 18.83
C ILE A 234 -4.52 13.03 18.90
N SER A 235 -3.74 12.05 19.35
CA SER A 235 -4.20 10.66 19.52
C SER A 235 -5.41 10.56 20.47
N PHE A 236 -5.49 11.39 21.50
CA PHE A 236 -6.63 11.46 22.42
C PHE A 236 -7.80 12.29 21.88
N LEU A 237 -7.53 13.36 21.11
CA LEU A 237 -8.59 14.22 20.56
C LEU A 237 -9.34 13.53 19.39
N ILE A 238 -8.67 12.70 18.59
CA ILE A 238 -9.32 12.02 17.45
C ILE A 238 -10.53 11.19 17.90
N PRO A 239 -10.46 10.28 18.90
CA PRO A 239 -11.63 9.53 19.35
C PRO A 239 -12.77 10.43 19.81
N LEU A 240 -12.48 11.54 20.50
CA LEU A 240 -13.48 12.50 20.94
C LEU A 240 -14.19 13.15 19.75
N ILE A 241 -13.43 13.59 18.74
CA ILE A 241 -13.99 14.18 17.52
C ILE A 241 -14.83 13.16 16.77
N LEU A 242 -14.33 11.92 16.61
CA LEU A 242 -15.08 10.83 15.96
C LEU A 242 -16.37 10.50 16.70
N PHE A 243 -16.40 10.66 18.02
CA PHE A 243 -17.60 10.42 18.82
C PHE A 243 -18.63 11.54 18.68
N ILE A 244 -18.21 12.79 18.45
CA ILE A 244 -19.10 13.94 18.22
C ILE A 244 -19.76 13.87 16.85
N ILE A 245 -19.06 13.38 15.82
CA ILE A 245 -19.59 13.25 14.46
C ILE A 245 -20.51 12.01 14.38
N PRO A 246 -21.86 12.14 14.18
CA PRO A 246 -22.78 11.01 14.30
C PRO A 246 -22.42 9.83 13.40
N GLN A 247 -22.00 10.08 12.14
CA GLN A 247 -21.65 9.06 11.16
C GLN A 247 -20.41 8.26 11.59
N SER A 248 -19.40 8.97 12.07
CA SER A 248 -18.16 8.35 12.55
C SER A 248 -18.36 7.62 13.87
N ARG A 249 -19.23 8.15 14.77
CA ARG A 249 -19.58 7.51 16.04
C ARG A 249 -20.15 6.11 15.83
N VAL A 250 -21.12 5.96 14.94
CA VAL A 250 -21.72 4.64 14.62
C VAL A 250 -20.62 3.67 14.17
N ARG A 251 -19.76 4.09 13.24
CA ARG A 251 -18.66 3.24 12.74
C ARG A 251 -17.61 2.94 13.81
N PHE A 252 -17.30 3.90 14.66
CA PHE A 252 -16.35 3.71 15.75
C PHE A 252 -16.88 2.72 16.79
N MET A 253 -18.16 2.81 17.17
CA MET A 253 -18.80 1.87 18.08
C MET A 253 -18.88 0.45 17.51
N GLN A 254 -19.09 0.30 16.20
CA GLN A 254 -19.08 -0.99 15.50
C GLN A 254 -17.73 -1.72 15.54
N ILE A 255 -16.63 -1.07 15.94
CA ILE A 255 -15.34 -1.76 16.16
C ILE A 255 -15.45 -2.76 17.30
N PHE A 256 -16.23 -2.43 18.32
CA PHE A 256 -16.42 -3.23 19.55
C PHE A 256 -17.59 -4.22 19.44
N ASP A 257 -18.36 -4.18 18.36
CA ASP A 257 -19.50 -5.04 18.12
C ASP A 257 -19.05 -6.36 17.45
N ALA A 258 -19.12 -7.46 18.20
CA ALA A 258 -18.74 -8.77 17.71
C ALA A 258 -19.63 -9.25 16.55
N THR A 259 -20.92 -8.86 16.53
CA THR A 259 -21.86 -9.27 15.47
C THR A 259 -21.46 -8.72 14.10
N GLN A 260 -20.93 -7.51 14.06
CA GLN A 260 -20.45 -6.85 12.83
C GLN A 260 -19.15 -7.48 12.28
N ASN A 261 -18.53 -8.37 13.03
CA ASN A 261 -17.30 -9.07 12.64
C ASN A 261 -17.55 -10.56 12.35
N SER A 262 -18.76 -11.09 12.59
CA SER A 262 -19.12 -12.51 12.43
C SER A 262 -18.79 -13.05 11.04
N SER A 263 -19.07 -12.30 9.96
CA SER A 263 -18.74 -12.70 8.59
C SER A 263 -17.24 -12.91 8.39
N ARG A 264 -16.38 -12.09 9.01
CA ARG A 264 -14.92 -12.29 8.94
C ARG A 264 -14.48 -13.53 9.69
N PHE A 265 -15.06 -13.81 10.85
CA PHE A 265 -14.75 -15.03 11.59
C PHE A 265 -15.12 -16.28 10.77
N ASN A 266 -16.27 -16.29 10.12
CA ASN A 266 -16.66 -17.40 9.25
C ASN A 266 -15.69 -17.57 8.07
N ILE A 267 -15.27 -16.46 7.41
CA ILE A 267 -14.26 -16.52 6.36
C ILE A 267 -12.92 -17.06 6.91
N TRP A 268 -12.52 -16.69 8.12
CA TRP A 268 -11.29 -17.18 8.73
C TRP A 268 -11.36 -18.69 9.05
N GLU A 269 -12.53 -19.19 9.51
CA GLU A 269 -12.70 -20.64 9.72
C GLU A 269 -12.57 -21.43 8.42
N ILE A 270 -13.25 -20.99 7.35
CA ILE A 270 -13.07 -21.57 6.01
C ILE A 270 -11.59 -21.48 5.56
N THR A 271 -10.93 -20.34 5.79
CA THR A 271 -9.51 -20.15 5.43
C THR A 271 -8.61 -21.14 6.18
N LYS A 272 -8.86 -21.37 7.47
CA LYS A 272 -8.10 -22.36 8.28
C LYS A 272 -8.26 -23.79 7.74
N LEU A 273 -9.47 -24.16 7.30
CA LEU A 273 -9.69 -25.46 6.65
C LEU A 273 -8.89 -25.58 5.36
N MET A 274 -8.89 -24.55 4.52
CA MET A 274 -8.08 -24.53 3.29
C MET A 274 -6.58 -24.64 3.59
N ILE A 275 -6.09 -23.95 4.64
CA ILE A 275 -4.69 -24.03 5.08
C ILE A 275 -4.36 -25.43 5.59
N LYS A 276 -5.26 -26.05 6.35
CA LYS A 276 -5.07 -27.40 6.89
C LYS A 276 -4.89 -28.44 5.78
N ASP A 277 -5.66 -28.30 4.68
CA ASP A 277 -5.58 -29.21 3.55
C ASP A 277 -4.37 -28.94 2.65
N ASN A 278 -3.90 -27.68 2.60
CA ASN A 278 -2.81 -27.23 1.72
C ASN A 278 -1.72 -26.46 2.48
N PRO A 279 -1.06 -27.03 3.52
CA PRO A 279 -0.22 -26.25 4.45
C PRO A 279 1.10 -25.79 3.85
N ILE A 280 1.69 -26.54 2.90
CA ILE A 280 3.06 -26.31 2.40
C ILE A 280 3.08 -25.35 1.21
N PHE A 281 2.25 -25.60 0.21
CA PHE A 281 2.24 -24.88 -1.06
C PHE A 281 1.06 -23.92 -1.22
N GLY A 282 0.01 -24.06 -0.40
CA GLY A 282 -1.23 -23.30 -0.52
C GLY A 282 -2.09 -23.76 -1.69
N VAL A 283 -3.13 -22.98 -2.03
CA VAL A 283 -4.08 -23.26 -3.12
C VAL A 283 -3.73 -22.54 -4.45
N GLY A 284 -2.59 -21.86 -4.49
CA GLY A 284 -2.18 -21.02 -5.62
C GLY A 284 -2.49 -19.54 -5.42
N TYR A 285 -1.60 -18.69 -5.92
CA TYR A 285 -1.71 -17.23 -5.78
C TYR A 285 -2.99 -16.70 -6.45
N GLU A 286 -3.76 -15.86 -5.73
CA GLU A 286 -5.06 -15.32 -6.14
C GLU A 286 -6.14 -16.39 -6.45
N ASN A 287 -6.00 -17.61 -5.92
CA ASN A 287 -6.96 -18.71 -6.08
C ASN A 287 -7.84 -18.95 -4.84
N PHE A 288 -7.76 -18.11 -3.80
CA PHE A 288 -8.60 -18.21 -2.62
C PHE A 288 -10.09 -18.19 -2.98
N SER A 289 -10.55 -17.16 -3.72
CA SER A 289 -11.96 -17.00 -4.08
C SER A 289 -12.51 -18.11 -4.98
N ILE A 290 -11.64 -18.75 -5.76
CA ILE A 290 -11.99 -19.85 -6.67
C ILE A 290 -12.26 -21.14 -5.87
N ASN A 291 -11.49 -21.36 -4.81
CA ASN A 291 -11.65 -22.53 -3.94
C ASN A 291 -12.72 -22.34 -2.85
N TYR A 292 -13.00 -21.09 -2.45
CA TYR A 292 -13.89 -20.73 -1.34
C TYR A 292 -15.28 -21.38 -1.40
N PRO A 293 -16.01 -21.41 -2.55
CA PRO A 293 -17.34 -22.00 -2.64
C PRO A 293 -17.38 -23.50 -2.27
N ASN A 294 -16.38 -24.27 -2.70
CA ASN A 294 -16.31 -25.71 -2.40
C ASN A 294 -16.15 -25.97 -0.90
N TYR A 295 -15.34 -25.16 -0.22
CA TYR A 295 -15.14 -25.28 1.23
C TYR A 295 -16.40 -24.87 2.01
N VAL A 296 -17.13 -23.83 1.55
CA VAL A 296 -18.40 -23.44 2.15
C VAL A 296 -19.46 -24.52 1.94
N ALA A 297 -19.55 -25.11 0.74
CA ALA A 297 -20.50 -26.18 0.46
C ALA A 297 -20.29 -27.40 1.39
N ASN A 298 -19.04 -27.75 1.70
CA ASN A 298 -18.69 -28.82 2.64
C ASN A 298 -18.85 -28.42 4.12
N ASN A 299 -18.97 -27.11 4.43
CA ASN A 299 -19.07 -26.58 5.79
C ASN A 299 -20.13 -25.48 5.87
N PRO A 300 -21.43 -25.80 5.67
CA PRO A 300 -22.51 -24.82 5.52
C PRO A 300 -22.72 -23.92 6.75
N SER A 301 -22.29 -24.38 7.94
CA SER A 301 -22.36 -23.59 9.19
C SER A 301 -21.55 -22.28 9.13
N TYR A 302 -20.57 -22.18 8.25
CA TYR A 302 -19.76 -20.98 8.04
C TYR A 302 -20.22 -20.14 6.84
N ALA A 303 -21.32 -20.53 6.17
CA ALA A 303 -21.90 -19.71 5.11
C ALA A 303 -22.33 -18.34 5.67
N ILE A 304 -21.98 -17.25 4.97
CA ILE A 304 -22.40 -15.91 5.37
C ILE A 304 -23.84 -15.65 4.90
N ARG A 305 -24.11 -16.02 3.65
CA ARG A 305 -25.41 -16.00 2.97
C ARG A 305 -25.32 -16.85 1.71
N ASP A 306 -26.45 -17.22 1.18
CA ASP A 306 -26.50 -18.00 -0.06
C ASP A 306 -25.81 -17.29 -1.22
N GLY A 307 -24.95 -18.03 -1.93
CA GLY A 307 -24.21 -17.53 -3.09
C GLY A 307 -23.08 -16.51 -2.78
N TYR A 308 -22.77 -16.23 -1.51
CA TYR A 308 -21.69 -15.31 -1.19
C TYR A 308 -20.32 -15.96 -1.41
N ILE A 309 -19.46 -15.28 -2.17
CA ILE A 309 -18.07 -15.69 -2.39
C ILE A 309 -17.15 -14.63 -1.81
N ALA A 310 -16.33 -15.02 -0.83
CA ALA A 310 -15.30 -14.14 -0.31
C ALA A 310 -14.15 -14.03 -1.31
N LEU A 311 -13.78 -12.80 -1.68
CA LEU A 311 -12.68 -12.54 -2.61
C LEU A 311 -11.30 -12.77 -1.98
N HIS A 312 -11.19 -12.61 -0.66
CA HIS A 312 -9.96 -12.78 0.11
C HIS A 312 -10.28 -12.98 1.60
N PRO A 313 -9.34 -13.48 2.41
CA PRO A 313 -9.56 -13.80 3.83
C PRO A 313 -9.73 -12.60 4.76
N HIS A 314 -9.68 -11.35 4.30
CA HIS A 314 -9.65 -10.15 5.15
C HIS A 314 -8.56 -10.18 6.25
N ASN A 315 -7.41 -10.77 5.93
CA ASN A 315 -6.19 -10.77 6.72
C ASN A 315 -5.04 -11.18 5.79
N ILE A 316 -4.04 -10.30 5.64
CA ILE A 316 -2.96 -10.54 4.67
C ILE A 316 -2.10 -11.76 5.04
N PHE A 317 -1.91 -12.04 6.32
CA PHE A 317 -1.11 -13.20 6.76
C PHE A 317 -1.83 -14.51 6.42
N LEU A 318 -3.14 -14.57 6.64
CA LEU A 318 -3.97 -15.72 6.23
C LEU A 318 -4.00 -15.85 4.70
N LYS A 319 -4.08 -14.71 3.96
CA LYS A 319 -4.03 -14.73 2.49
C LYS A 319 -2.73 -15.34 1.98
N ILE A 320 -1.60 -14.87 2.48
CA ILE A 320 -0.29 -15.40 2.07
C ILE A 320 -0.18 -16.89 2.42
N GLN A 321 -0.61 -17.27 3.62
CA GLN A 321 -0.55 -18.68 4.07
C GLN A 321 -1.44 -19.59 3.22
N VAL A 322 -2.69 -19.20 2.95
CA VAL A 322 -3.62 -20.03 2.18
C VAL A 322 -3.24 -20.14 0.71
N GLU A 323 -2.68 -19.07 0.12
CA GLU A 323 -2.35 -19.04 -1.31
C GLU A 323 -0.94 -19.55 -1.64
N LEU A 324 0.06 -19.31 -0.77
CA LEU A 324 1.48 -19.64 -1.01
C LEU A 324 2.08 -20.59 0.04
N GLY A 325 1.28 -21.05 0.99
CA GLY A 325 1.69 -21.97 2.02
C GLY A 325 2.70 -21.40 3.02
N ILE A 326 3.32 -22.30 3.79
CA ILE A 326 4.26 -21.93 4.87
C ILE A 326 5.50 -21.21 4.34
N LEU A 327 5.99 -21.58 3.17
CA LEU A 327 7.15 -20.91 2.56
C LEU A 327 6.84 -19.45 2.23
N GLY A 328 5.64 -19.19 1.68
CA GLY A 328 5.17 -17.82 1.43
C GLY A 328 5.10 -17.00 2.71
N SER A 329 4.56 -17.58 3.78
CA SER A 329 4.46 -16.93 5.10
C SER A 329 5.83 -16.59 5.69
N ILE A 330 6.78 -17.53 5.65
CA ILE A 330 8.15 -17.29 6.15
C ILE A 330 8.80 -16.14 5.38
N ILE A 331 8.76 -16.16 4.03
CA ILE A 331 9.37 -15.13 3.22
C ILE A 331 8.68 -13.77 3.43
N PHE A 332 7.36 -13.76 3.61
CA PHE A 332 6.62 -12.54 3.91
C PHE A 332 7.01 -11.94 5.27
N ILE A 333 7.22 -12.75 6.30
CA ILE A 333 7.73 -12.30 7.60
C ILE A 333 9.15 -11.74 7.44
N VAL A 334 10.04 -12.41 6.70
CA VAL A 334 11.39 -11.92 6.40
C VAL A 334 11.33 -10.57 5.67
N PHE A 335 10.39 -10.40 4.75
CA PHE A 335 10.15 -9.13 4.07
C PHE A 335 9.78 -8.02 5.05
N LEU A 336 8.84 -8.25 5.96
CA LEU A 336 8.43 -7.27 6.97
C LEU A 336 9.58 -6.91 7.93
N ILE A 337 10.32 -7.91 8.40
CA ILE A 337 11.51 -7.70 9.25
C ILE A 337 12.56 -6.85 8.50
N SER A 338 12.74 -7.10 7.20
CA SER A 338 13.69 -6.34 6.36
C SER A 338 13.31 -4.85 6.25
N ILE A 339 12.01 -4.55 6.17
CA ILE A 339 11.51 -3.16 6.18
C ILE A 339 11.79 -2.51 7.54
N ILE A 340 11.40 -3.17 8.64
CA ILE A 340 11.60 -2.68 10.00
C ILE A 340 13.07 -2.42 10.27
N TYR A 341 13.95 -3.36 9.91
CA TYR A 341 15.40 -3.21 10.05
C TYR A 341 15.95 -2.02 9.24
N THR A 342 15.46 -1.84 8.02
CA THR A 342 15.88 -0.71 7.16
C THR A 342 15.45 0.62 7.77
N LEU A 343 14.22 0.75 8.26
CA LEU A 343 13.71 1.94 8.94
C LEU A 343 14.52 2.24 10.20
N TYR A 344 14.73 1.25 11.06
CA TYR A 344 15.52 1.36 12.27
C TYR A 344 16.96 1.87 11.98
N LYS A 345 17.63 1.26 10.98
CA LYS A 345 18.97 1.67 10.55
C LYS A 345 19.00 3.12 10.06
N LEU A 346 18.01 3.53 9.27
CA LEU A 346 17.91 4.89 8.76
C LEU A 346 17.64 5.93 9.88
N ILE A 347 16.85 5.57 10.88
CA ILE A 347 16.62 6.45 12.05
C ILE A 347 17.91 6.64 12.86
N LYS A 348 18.70 5.56 13.03
CA LYS A 348 19.97 5.60 13.80
C LYS A 348 21.11 6.32 13.07
N LEU A 349 21.24 6.12 11.76
CA LEU A 349 22.39 6.59 11.00
C LEU A 349 22.42 8.11 10.75
N LYS A 350 21.34 8.85 10.98
CA LYS A 350 21.29 10.27 10.59
C LYS A 350 21.08 11.23 11.76
N SER A 351 22.09 12.06 11.96
CA SER A 351 22.06 13.20 12.88
C SER A 351 21.16 14.35 12.43
N ASN A 352 20.78 14.44 11.14
CA ASN A 352 19.93 15.49 10.61
C ASN A 352 18.46 15.27 11.03
N SER A 353 17.94 16.17 11.89
CA SER A 353 16.59 16.09 12.44
C SER A 353 15.49 16.04 11.38
N ASN A 354 15.62 16.80 10.28
CA ASN A 354 14.63 16.84 9.19
C ASN A 354 14.48 15.50 8.47
N PHE A 355 15.61 14.84 8.19
CA PHE A 355 15.59 13.53 7.56
C PHE A 355 15.03 12.46 8.52
N LYS A 356 15.39 12.54 9.81
CA LYS A 356 14.89 11.64 10.84
C LYS A 356 13.37 11.72 10.94
N VAL A 357 12.79 12.92 10.95
CA VAL A 357 11.32 13.12 10.95
C VAL A 357 10.67 12.46 9.74
N LEU A 358 11.25 12.61 8.55
CA LEU A 358 10.72 11.96 7.35
C LEU A 358 10.72 10.44 7.48
N ILE A 359 11.80 9.83 7.96
CA ILE A 359 11.86 8.37 8.16
C ILE A 359 10.87 7.93 9.25
N ILE A 360 10.63 8.72 10.29
CA ILE A 360 9.58 8.45 11.28
C ILE A 360 8.19 8.50 10.63
N GLY A 361 7.94 9.46 9.73
CA GLY A 361 6.72 9.48 8.92
C GLY A 361 6.51 8.19 8.12
N PHE A 362 7.55 7.71 7.41
CA PHE A 362 7.52 6.42 6.72
C PHE A 362 7.28 5.25 7.70
N SER A 363 7.98 5.23 8.84
CA SER A 363 7.83 4.16 9.84
C SER A 363 6.40 4.07 10.37
N THR A 364 5.82 5.22 10.70
CA THR A 364 4.44 5.29 11.18
C THR A 364 3.44 4.88 10.10
N SER A 365 3.60 5.36 8.86
CA SER A 365 2.75 4.97 7.72
C SER A 365 2.79 3.47 7.48
N PHE A 366 3.96 2.85 7.44
CA PHE A 366 4.08 1.40 7.22
C PHE A 366 3.52 0.59 8.38
N ALA A 367 3.81 0.97 9.64
CA ALA A 367 3.30 0.26 10.81
C ALA A 367 1.76 0.30 10.86
N THR A 368 1.16 1.48 10.70
CA THR A 368 -0.31 1.64 10.71
C THR A 368 -0.98 0.96 9.53
N PHE A 369 -0.38 1.00 8.34
CA PHE A 369 -0.85 0.27 7.18
C PHE A 369 -0.79 -1.25 7.40
N MET A 370 0.26 -1.78 8.03
CA MET A 370 0.34 -3.20 8.35
C MET A 370 -0.67 -3.61 9.42
N LEU A 371 -0.98 -2.74 10.41
CA LEU A 371 -2.08 -2.98 11.34
C LEU A 371 -3.43 -3.12 10.63
N MET A 372 -3.71 -2.29 9.61
CA MET A 372 -4.91 -2.44 8.80
C MET A 372 -4.96 -3.78 8.04
N ASN A 373 -3.81 -4.29 7.59
CA ASN A 373 -3.68 -5.57 6.89
C ASN A 373 -3.89 -6.80 7.80
N LEU A 374 -3.97 -6.64 9.13
CA LEU A 374 -4.39 -7.70 10.05
C LEU A 374 -5.89 -8.02 9.95
N ILE A 375 -6.70 -7.06 9.46
CA ILE A 375 -8.16 -7.18 9.40
C ILE A 375 -8.72 -6.93 7.99
N ASP A 376 -7.83 -6.81 6.99
CA ASP A 376 -8.15 -6.76 5.56
C ASP A 376 -6.91 -7.14 4.72
N CYS A 377 -7.01 -7.12 3.37
CA CYS A 377 -5.94 -7.52 2.44
C CYS A 377 -5.57 -6.37 1.49
N TYR A 378 -5.16 -5.21 2.02
CA TYR A 378 -4.83 -4.03 1.20
C TYR A 378 -3.61 -4.21 0.31
N LEU A 379 -2.66 -5.09 0.68
CA LEU A 379 -1.56 -5.48 -0.21
C LEU A 379 -2.03 -6.31 -1.42
N GLY A 380 -3.27 -6.82 -1.41
CA GLY A 380 -3.90 -7.42 -2.59
C GLY A 380 -4.57 -6.41 -3.52
N ALA A 381 -4.78 -5.14 -3.07
CA ALA A 381 -5.42 -4.11 -3.88
C ALA A 381 -4.37 -3.40 -4.77
N PRO A 382 -4.45 -3.49 -6.12
CA PRO A 382 -3.40 -3.03 -7.02
C PRO A 382 -2.94 -1.59 -6.80
N LYS A 383 -3.88 -0.64 -6.65
CA LYS A 383 -3.57 0.79 -6.44
C LYS A 383 -2.89 1.08 -5.11
N VAL A 384 -3.25 0.33 -4.07
CA VAL A 384 -2.63 0.46 -2.74
C VAL A 384 -1.26 -0.21 -2.75
N MET A 385 -1.16 -1.40 -3.37
CA MET A 385 0.09 -2.14 -3.47
C MET A 385 1.17 -1.36 -4.21
N ILE A 386 0.85 -0.74 -5.37
CA ILE A 386 1.85 0.05 -6.09
C ILE A 386 2.28 1.29 -5.30
N THR A 387 1.37 1.92 -4.56
CA THR A 387 1.70 3.02 -3.66
C THR A 387 2.67 2.57 -2.57
N PHE A 388 2.43 1.42 -1.96
CA PHE A 388 3.31 0.82 -0.97
C PHE A 388 4.70 0.51 -1.56
N ILE A 389 4.76 -0.09 -2.75
CA ILE A 389 6.02 -0.39 -3.47
C ILE A 389 6.78 0.87 -3.84
N LEU A 390 6.10 1.93 -4.28
CA LEU A 390 6.71 3.23 -4.55
C LEU A 390 7.40 3.79 -3.30
N LEU A 391 6.72 3.78 -2.17
CA LEU A 391 7.26 4.23 -0.90
C LEU A 391 8.42 3.37 -0.42
N LEU A 392 8.36 2.05 -0.61
CA LEU A 392 9.49 1.15 -0.35
C LEU A 392 10.69 1.44 -1.26
N GLY A 393 10.45 1.76 -2.53
CA GLY A 393 11.48 2.17 -3.46
C GLY A 393 12.19 3.44 -2.99
N ILE A 394 11.44 4.45 -2.54
CA ILE A 394 11.99 5.68 -1.96
C ILE A 394 12.81 5.38 -0.69
N LEU A 395 12.29 4.54 0.20
CA LEU A 395 12.98 4.12 1.41
C LEU A 395 14.32 3.42 1.10
N THR A 396 14.31 2.51 0.13
CA THR A 396 15.50 1.79 -0.32
C THR A 396 16.49 2.72 -1.02
N TYR A 397 16.02 3.70 -1.78
CA TYR A 397 16.86 4.75 -2.32
C TYR A 397 17.61 5.51 -1.19
N PHE A 398 16.93 5.88 -0.11
CA PHE A 398 17.57 6.53 1.04
C PHE A 398 18.59 5.63 1.73
N LYS A 399 18.34 4.32 1.82
CA LYS A 399 19.30 3.34 2.33
C LYS A 399 20.56 3.28 1.48
N ASN A 400 20.40 3.30 0.14
CA ASN A 400 21.51 3.21 -0.81
C ASN A 400 22.32 4.52 -0.92
N HIS A 401 21.75 5.67 -0.50
CA HIS A 401 22.36 6.99 -0.57
C HIS A 401 22.33 7.69 0.80
N PRO A 402 23.11 7.21 1.78
CA PRO A 402 23.02 7.68 3.17
C PRO A 402 23.37 9.15 3.36
N ASN A 403 24.14 9.76 2.46
CA ASN A 403 24.62 11.16 2.56
C ASN A 403 23.72 12.17 1.86
N ILE A 404 22.56 11.76 1.37
CA ILE A 404 21.68 12.62 0.58
C ILE A 404 21.00 13.68 1.47
N LYS A 405 21.01 14.93 1.01
CA LYS A 405 20.20 16.03 1.57
C LYS A 405 18.99 16.21 0.66
N LEU A 406 17.80 16.17 1.23
CA LEU A 406 16.58 16.58 0.52
C LEU A 406 16.51 18.10 0.58
N ASN A 407 16.53 18.74 -0.59
CA ASN A 407 16.35 20.18 -0.74
C ASN A 407 14.86 20.54 -0.74
#